data_9a90e1ff669d4f34628481b3f5465376
#
_entry.id   9a90e1ff669d4f34628481b3f5465376
#
_cell.length_a   1.000
_cell.length_b   1.000
_cell.length_c   1.000
_cell.angle_alpha   90.00
_cell.angle_beta   90.00
_cell.angle_gamma   90.00
#
_symmetry.space_group_name_H-M   'P 1'
#
loop_
_entity.id
_entity.type
_entity.pdbx_description
1 polymer ?
#
loop_
_entity_poly.entity_id
_entity_poly.type
_entity_poly.pdbx_seq_one_letter_code
_entity_poly.pdbx_strand_id
1 'polypeptide(L)'
;EIRLSLVGSEMCIRDRRWIVTDAPPNSPHAPVLLAEVIEALAPAPGDVVIDATFGAGGYTRAILKAGAQVVALDRDPTVQPHADAVASDFPGQFQLIRTPFSGLAQAFADSGKAKLDGAVFDIGVSSMQLDQAERGFSFMRDGPLDMRMSDEGATAADIVNTWDHGPLAHIFKLYGEERQSGRVATAILRRRAEQPFTRTLDLAEVVEKALGGRRGAPIHPATRVFQALRIAVNDELGELERGLEAAEATLAPGGRLAVVTFHSLEDRIVKAFLTERTGNSPAGSRHAPMAVDPRKPSFTLQFKGAREAGDEERSTNPRARSAKLRAAVRTDAPAWGRIDGRAAA
;
A
#
# COMPACT_ATOMS: atom_id res chain seq x y z
N GLU A 1 -5.70 -61.29 27.07
CA GLU A 1 -6.91 -60.58 26.61
C GLU A 1 -6.58 -59.12 26.39
N ILE A 2 -6.61 -58.75 25.12
CA ILE A 2 -6.28 -57.39 24.63
C ILE A 2 -7.62 -56.66 24.51
N ARG A 3 -7.78 -55.56 25.25
CA ARG A 3 -8.86 -54.59 24.99
C ARG A 3 -8.30 -53.43 24.17
N LEU A 4 -8.69 -53.36 22.90
CA LEU A 4 -8.63 -52.20 22.06
C LEU A 4 -9.66 -51.18 22.55
N SER A 5 -9.22 -49.96 22.90
CA SER A 5 -10.07 -48.80 23.01
C SER A 5 -9.67 -47.81 21.90
N LEU A 6 -10.56 -47.59 20.97
CA LEU A 6 -10.56 -46.51 20.00
C LEU A 6 -10.72 -45.17 20.76
N VAL A 7 -9.73 -44.31 20.68
CA VAL A 7 -9.85 -42.89 21.05
C VAL A 7 -9.61 -42.09 19.80
N GLY A 8 -10.59 -41.24 19.49
CA GLY A 8 -10.68 -40.47 18.27
C GLY A 8 -9.51 -39.54 18.05
N SER A 9 -9.14 -39.42 16.80
CA SER A 9 -8.15 -38.48 16.29
C SER A 9 -8.71 -37.06 16.28
N GLU A 10 -8.52 -36.31 17.35
CA GLU A 10 -8.49 -34.86 17.26
C GLU A 10 -7.14 -34.46 16.65
N MET A 11 -7.17 -34.20 15.36
CA MET A 11 -6.02 -33.73 14.64
C MET A 11 -5.80 -32.26 14.97
N CYS A 12 -4.94 -32.00 15.96
CA CYS A 12 -4.46 -30.69 16.36
C CYS A 12 -3.90 -29.94 15.15
N ILE A 13 -4.56 -28.83 14.81
CA ILE A 13 -4.16 -27.84 13.78
C ILE A 13 -2.87 -27.07 14.18
N ARG A 14 -2.08 -27.60 15.10
CA ARG A 14 -0.95 -26.88 15.72
C ARG A 14 0.41 -27.10 15.10
N ASP A 15 0.57 -27.95 14.09
CA ASP A 15 1.88 -28.34 13.53
C ASP A 15 2.12 -27.99 12.06
N ARG A 16 1.42 -27.02 11.49
CA ARG A 16 1.87 -26.40 10.24
C ARG A 16 2.83 -25.26 10.55
N ARG A 17 4.06 -25.60 10.91
CA ARG A 17 5.19 -24.69 10.73
C ARG A 17 5.36 -24.44 9.23
N TRP A 18 4.81 -23.35 8.75
CA TRP A 18 5.10 -22.84 7.43
C TRP A 18 6.60 -22.49 7.41
N ILE A 19 7.38 -23.23 6.63
CA ILE A 19 8.77 -22.89 6.38
C ILE A 19 8.77 -21.65 5.48
N VAL A 20 8.75 -20.47 6.11
CA VAL A 20 8.93 -19.19 5.48
C VAL A 20 10.42 -18.82 5.62
N THR A 21 11.31 -19.48 4.89
CA THR A 21 12.70 -19.00 4.79
C THR A 21 13.39 -19.57 3.57
N ASP A 22 13.37 -18.79 2.49
CA ASP A 22 14.42 -18.87 1.46
C ASP A 22 14.92 -17.46 1.02
N ALA A 23 14.45 -16.39 1.66
CA ALA A 23 15.17 -15.12 1.61
C ALA A 23 16.05 -15.04 2.87
N PRO A 24 17.35 -14.77 2.75
CA PRO A 24 18.18 -14.54 3.92
C PRO A 24 17.58 -13.36 4.72
N PRO A 25 17.55 -13.41 6.07
CA PRO A 25 16.90 -12.41 6.92
C PRO A 25 17.43 -10.97 6.75
N ASN A 26 18.45 -10.77 5.95
CA ASN A 26 19.06 -9.47 5.62
C ASN A 26 18.91 -9.09 4.13
N SER A 27 17.97 -9.67 3.38
CA SER A 27 17.71 -9.20 2.02
C SER A 27 17.07 -7.80 2.08
N PRO A 28 17.62 -6.77 1.40
CA PRO A 28 17.04 -5.43 1.36
C PRO A 28 15.64 -5.38 0.72
N HIS A 29 15.16 -6.50 0.20
CA HIS A 29 13.87 -6.67 -0.46
C HIS A 29 12.92 -7.64 0.25
N ALA A 30 13.16 -7.95 1.54
CA ALA A 30 12.23 -8.77 2.32
C ALA A 30 10.88 -8.03 2.47
N PRO A 31 9.74 -8.66 2.08
CA PRO A 31 8.43 -8.04 2.26
C PRO A 31 8.14 -7.81 3.74
N VAL A 32 7.55 -6.66 4.05
CA VAL A 32 7.18 -6.30 5.42
C VAL A 32 5.95 -7.10 5.86
N LEU A 33 5.91 -7.58 7.11
CA LEU A 33 4.77 -8.34 7.66
C LEU A 33 4.37 -9.56 6.80
N LEU A 34 5.34 -10.21 6.13
CA LEU A 34 5.06 -11.30 5.20
C LEU A 34 4.29 -12.44 5.86
N ALA A 35 4.69 -12.86 7.05
CA ALA A 35 4.05 -13.96 7.75
C ALA A 35 2.59 -13.62 8.13
N GLU A 36 2.37 -12.42 8.64
CA GLU A 36 1.05 -11.92 9.05
C GLU A 36 0.12 -11.73 7.84
N VAL A 37 0.65 -11.29 6.69
CA VAL A 37 -0.11 -11.17 5.44
C VAL A 37 -0.51 -12.54 4.92
N ILE A 38 0.41 -13.51 4.89
CA ILE A 38 0.09 -14.88 4.45
C ILE A 38 -0.89 -15.56 5.43
N GLU A 39 -0.76 -15.34 6.74
CA GLU A 39 -1.75 -15.80 7.72
C GLU A 39 -3.13 -15.19 7.44
N ALA A 40 -3.20 -13.87 7.18
CA ALA A 40 -4.45 -13.18 6.91
C ALA A 40 -5.09 -13.61 5.59
N LEU A 41 -4.32 -13.77 4.52
CA LEU A 41 -4.82 -14.24 3.22
C LEU A 41 -5.15 -15.75 3.26
N ALA A 42 -4.40 -16.54 4.04
CA ALA A 42 -4.47 -18.00 4.11
C ALA A 42 -4.67 -18.64 2.73
N PRO A 43 -3.78 -18.39 1.77
CA PRO A 43 -3.91 -18.89 0.41
C PRO A 43 -3.86 -20.41 0.40
N ALA A 44 -4.70 -21.05 -0.44
CA ALA A 44 -4.80 -22.49 -0.57
C ALA A 44 -4.66 -22.92 -2.04
N PRO A 45 -4.31 -24.18 -2.31
CA PRO A 45 -4.28 -24.70 -3.66
C PRO A 45 -5.61 -24.48 -4.40
N GLY A 46 -5.53 -23.87 -5.59
CA GLY A 46 -6.68 -23.54 -6.42
C GLY A 46 -7.28 -22.15 -6.18
N ASP A 47 -6.92 -21.45 -5.10
CA ASP A 47 -7.31 -20.05 -4.90
C ASP A 47 -6.69 -19.14 -5.96
N VAL A 48 -7.36 -18.04 -6.25
CA VAL A 48 -6.85 -16.94 -7.08
C VAL A 48 -6.70 -15.71 -6.20
N VAL A 49 -5.49 -15.16 -6.13
CA VAL A 49 -5.16 -13.99 -5.33
C VAL A 49 -4.64 -12.86 -6.24
N ILE A 50 -5.11 -11.64 -6.01
CA ILE A 50 -4.48 -10.44 -6.58
C ILE A 50 -3.42 -9.92 -5.62
N ASP A 51 -2.20 -9.76 -6.15
CA ASP A 51 -1.16 -8.91 -5.55
C ASP A 51 -1.19 -7.55 -6.26
N ALA A 52 -1.81 -6.55 -5.63
CA ALA A 52 -2.02 -5.23 -6.23
C ALA A 52 -0.75 -4.37 -6.25
N THR A 53 0.35 -4.87 -5.69
CA THR A 53 1.63 -4.16 -5.48
C THR A 53 2.81 -5.10 -5.68
N PHE A 54 2.95 -5.61 -6.89
CA PHE A 54 3.90 -6.68 -7.19
C PHE A 54 5.35 -6.39 -6.74
N GLY A 55 5.89 -5.20 -7.07
CA GLY A 55 7.25 -4.79 -6.72
C GLY A 55 8.31 -5.82 -7.13
N ALA A 56 9.02 -6.38 -6.17
CA ALA A 56 9.99 -7.47 -6.40
C ALA A 56 9.37 -8.88 -6.31
N GLY A 57 8.04 -8.99 -6.13
CA GLY A 57 7.32 -10.27 -6.13
C GLY A 57 7.38 -11.04 -4.80
N GLY A 58 7.66 -10.37 -3.69
CA GLY A 58 7.83 -11.04 -2.41
C GLY A 58 6.56 -11.73 -1.90
N TYR A 59 5.43 -11.01 -1.82
CA TYR A 59 4.12 -11.60 -1.48
C TYR A 59 3.67 -12.59 -2.54
N THR A 60 3.77 -12.22 -3.81
CA THR A 60 3.46 -13.10 -4.95
C THR A 60 4.13 -14.47 -4.83
N ARG A 61 5.44 -14.52 -4.58
CA ARG A 61 6.17 -15.80 -4.42
C ARG A 61 5.67 -16.61 -3.23
N ALA A 62 5.35 -15.97 -2.12
CA ALA A 62 4.84 -16.67 -0.93
C ALA A 62 3.44 -17.26 -1.18
N ILE A 63 2.56 -16.53 -1.87
CA ILE A 63 1.23 -16.96 -2.26
C ILE A 63 1.31 -18.14 -3.25
N LEU A 64 2.16 -18.06 -4.26
CA LEU A 64 2.41 -19.12 -5.24
C LEU A 64 2.96 -20.39 -4.58
N LYS A 65 3.90 -20.26 -3.64
CA LYS A 65 4.42 -21.39 -2.84
C LYS A 65 3.34 -22.10 -2.01
N ALA A 66 2.28 -21.39 -1.62
CA ALA A 66 1.12 -21.98 -0.95
C ALA A 66 0.17 -22.74 -1.91
N GLY A 67 0.44 -22.71 -3.22
CA GLY A 67 -0.32 -23.42 -4.25
C GLY A 67 -1.45 -22.60 -4.89
N ALA A 68 -1.61 -21.34 -4.52
CA ALA A 68 -2.57 -20.45 -5.16
C ALA A 68 -2.04 -19.92 -6.50
N GLN A 69 -2.93 -19.35 -7.32
CA GLN A 69 -2.60 -18.61 -8.53
C GLN A 69 -2.56 -17.11 -8.21
N VAL A 70 -1.69 -16.36 -8.88
CA VAL A 70 -1.56 -14.93 -8.65
C VAL A 70 -1.74 -14.14 -9.94
N VAL A 71 -2.63 -13.14 -9.88
CA VAL A 71 -2.69 -12.03 -10.81
C VAL A 71 -2.05 -10.84 -10.11
N ALA A 72 -0.88 -10.45 -10.56
CA ALA A 72 -0.13 -9.34 -9.96
C ALA A 72 -0.36 -8.05 -10.75
N LEU A 73 -0.47 -6.94 -10.03
CA LEU A 73 -0.59 -5.61 -10.61
C LEU A 73 0.64 -4.78 -10.22
N ASP A 74 1.15 -4.01 -11.15
CA ASP A 74 2.08 -2.93 -10.89
C ASP A 74 2.04 -1.92 -12.04
N ARG A 75 2.21 -0.65 -11.74
CA ARG A 75 2.31 0.38 -12.77
C ARG A 75 3.76 0.72 -13.14
N ASP A 76 4.73 0.26 -12.34
CA ASP A 76 6.15 0.52 -12.56
C ASP A 76 6.70 -0.44 -13.63
N PRO A 77 7.19 0.05 -14.78
CA PRO A 77 7.76 -0.79 -15.81
C PRO A 77 9.03 -1.54 -15.36
N THR A 78 9.70 -1.05 -14.34
CA THR A 78 10.98 -1.64 -13.86
C THR A 78 10.80 -2.96 -13.14
N VAL A 79 9.56 -3.38 -12.83
CA VAL A 79 9.28 -4.67 -12.20
C VAL A 79 9.36 -5.86 -13.17
N GLN A 80 9.38 -5.62 -14.49
CA GLN A 80 9.30 -6.66 -15.51
C GLN A 80 10.34 -7.79 -15.35
N PRO A 81 11.63 -7.53 -15.07
CA PRO A 81 12.61 -8.61 -14.86
C PRO A 81 12.28 -9.52 -13.67
N HIS A 82 11.66 -8.96 -12.61
CA HIS A 82 11.20 -9.75 -11.46
C HIS A 82 10.00 -10.61 -11.83
N ALA A 83 9.08 -10.06 -12.65
CA ALA A 83 7.92 -10.80 -13.14
C ALA A 83 8.33 -11.97 -14.05
N ASP A 84 9.28 -11.76 -14.94
CA ASP A 84 9.81 -12.82 -15.82
C ASP A 84 10.44 -13.96 -15.02
N ALA A 85 11.16 -13.62 -13.94
CA ALA A 85 11.72 -14.61 -13.03
C ALA A 85 10.63 -15.40 -12.28
N VAL A 86 9.58 -14.72 -11.82
CA VAL A 86 8.44 -15.39 -11.16
C VAL A 86 7.67 -16.29 -12.15
N ALA A 87 7.44 -15.82 -13.37
CA ALA A 87 6.76 -16.60 -14.42
C ALA A 87 7.54 -17.87 -14.79
N SER A 88 8.88 -17.78 -14.81
CA SER A 88 9.76 -18.94 -15.03
C SER A 88 9.69 -19.96 -13.89
N ASP A 89 9.67 -19.49 -12.63
CA ASP A 89 9.63 -20.37 -11.45
C ASP A 89 8.24 -21.01 -11.22
N PHE A 90 7.16 -20.36 -11.68
CA PHE A 90 5.77 -20.77 -11.45
C PHE A 90 4.96 -20.76 -12.76
N PRO A 91 5.28 -21.62 -13.73
CA PRO A 91 4.65 -21.61 -15.05
C PRO A 91 3.14 -21.83 -14.98
N GLY A 92 2.37 -20.94 -15.61
CA GLY A 92 0.90 -21.02 -15.68
C GLY A 92 0.15 -20.62 -14.39
N GLN A 93 0.86 -20.26 -13.31
CA GLN A 93 0.24 -19.86 -12.04
C GLN A 93 0.33 -18.36 -11.76
N PHE A 94 1.08 -17.64 -12.58
CA PHE A 94 1.37 -16.21 -12.40
C PHE A 94 1.09 -15.41 -13.67
N GLN A 95 0.51 -14.23 -13.51
CA GLN A 95 0.33 -13.23 -14.56
C GLN A 95 0.57 -11.84 -13.99
N LEU A 96 1.41 -11.02 -14.67
CA LEU A 96 1.55 -9.60 -14.36
C LEU A 96 0.70 -8.77 -15.33
N ILE A 97 -0.05 -7.80 -14.80
CA ILE A 97 -0.81 -6.81 -15.57
C ILE A 97 -0.33 -5.42 -15.14
N ARG A 98 0.18 -4.64 -16.10
CA ARG A 98 0.65 -3.27 -15.84
C ARG A 98 -0.54 -2.32 -15.73
N THR A 99 -0.95 -2.04 -14.49
CA THR A 99 -2.08 -1.16 -14.18
C THR A 99 -1.97 -0.63 -12.75
N PRO A 100 -2.51 0.56 -12.44
CA PRO A 100 -2.67 1.01 -11.06
C PRO A 100 -3.75 0.23 -10.31
N PHE A 101 -3.91 0.48 -9.01
CA PHE A 101 -4.90 -0.20 -8.15
C PHE A 101 -6.33 -0.06 -8.64
N SER A 102 -6.69 1.11 -9.18
CA SER A 102 -8.01 1.38 -9.75
C SER A 102 -8.37 0.44 -10.90
N GLY A 103 -7.38 -0.12 -11.58
CA GLY A 103 -7.57 -1.11 -12.65
C GLY A 103 -7.82 -2.55 -12.18
N LEU A 104 -7.86 -2.83 -10.86
CA LEU A 104 -7.97 -4.17 -10.31
C LEU A 104 -9.14 -4.97 -10.88
N ALA A 105 -10.32 -4.40 -10.93
CA ALA A 105 -11.53 -5.11 -11.42
C ALA A 105 -11.40 -5.49 -12.89
N GLN A 106 -10.90 -4.57 -13.72
CA GLN A 106 -10.68 -4.84 -15.15
C GLN A 106 -9.58 -5.89 -15.35
N ALA A 107 -8.46 -5.76 -14.65
CA ALA A 107 -7.35 -6.71 -14.71
C ALA A 107 -7.80 -8.13 -14.30
N PHE A 108 -8.64 -8.24 -13.27
CA PHE A 108 -9.21 -9.53 -12.89
C PHE A 108 -10.11 -10.11 -13.98
N ALA A 109 -10.99 -9.30 -14.58
CA ALA A 109 -11.83 -9.72 -15.70
C ALA A 109 -11.00 -10.21 -16.89
N ASP A 110 -9.95 -9.47 -17.25
CA ASP A 110 -9.05 -9.80 -18.37
C ASP A 110 -8.20 -11.05 -18.10
N SER A 111 -7.98 -11.40 -16.85
CA SER A 111 -7.25 -12.63 -16.47
C SER A 111 -7.99 -13.91 -16.80
N GLY A 112 -9.29 -13.84 -17.10
CA GLY A 112 -10.15 -14.99 -17.40
C GLY A 112 -10.42 -15.89 -16.20
N LYS A 113 -10.08 -15.46 -14.96
CA LYS A 113 -10.33 -16.22 -13.74
C LYS A 113 -11.78 -16.06 -13.29
N ALA A 114 -12.37 -17.12 -12.76
CA ALA A 114 -13.80 -17.14 -12.41
C ALA A 114 -14.11 -16.55 -11.03
N LYS A 115 -13.14 -16.60 -10.09
CA LYS A 115 -13.37 -16.23 -8.70
C LYS A 115 -12.10 -15.61 -8.11
N LEU A 116 -12.24 -14.52 -7.36
CA LEU A 116 -11.16 -13.88 -6.61
C LEU A 116 -11.27 -14.24 -5.13
N ASP A 117 -10.29 -14.98 -4.62
CA ASP A 117 -10.29 -15.50 -3.24
C ASP A 117 -9.48 -14.62 -2.28
N GLY A 118 -8.58 -13.78 -2.81
CA GLY A 118 -7.80 -12.86 -1.98
C GLY A 118 -7.28 -11.67 -2.76
N ALA A 119 -7.05 -10.58 -2.02
CA ALA A 119 -6.35 -9.39 -2.54
C ALA A 119 -5.40 -8.85 -1.48
N VAL A 120 -4.16 -8.55 -1.86
CA VAL A 120 -3.16 -7.90 -1.01
C VAL A 120 -2.72 -6.59 -1.64
N PHE A 121 -2.55 -5.59 -0.77
CA PHE A 121 -2.01 -4.27 -1.08
C PHE A 121 -0.85 -3.98 -0.13
N ASP A 122 0.35 -3.79 -0.66
CA ASP A 122 1.53 -3.30 0.06
C ASP A 122 1.79 -1.85 -0.37
N ILE A 123 1.15 -0.91 0.33
CA ILE A 123 1.07 0.48 -0.11
C ILE A 123 2.42 1.19 0.07
N GLY A 124 2.74 2.12 -0.82
CA GLY A 124 3.93 2.96 -0.74
C GLY A 124 4.94 2.71 -1.86
N VAL A 125 6.20 3.02 -1.59
CA VAL A 125 7.30 2.90 -2.54
C VAL A 125 8.09 1.62 -2.33
N SER A 126 8.49 1.00 -3.44
CA SER A 126 9.37 -0.15 -3.39
C SER A 126 10.80 0.24 -2.99
N SER A 127 11.60 -0.74 -2.50
CA SER A 127 13.03 -0.53 -2.25
C SER A 127 13.74 -0.08 -3.51
N MET A 128 13.40 -0.68 -4.65
CA MET A 128 13.99 -0.36 -5.94
C MET A 128 13.84 1.12 -6.30
N GLN A 129 12.64 1.68 -6.10
CA GLN A 129 12.37 3.10 -6.37
C GLN A 129 13.17 4.05 -5.46
N LEU A 130 13.38 3.68 -4.19
CA LEU A 130 14.17 4.49 -3.25
C LEU A 130 15.68 4.38 -3.49
N ASP A 131 16.16 3.22 -3.92
CA ASP A 131 17.57 2.93 -4.10
C ASP A 131 18.12 3.47 -5.44
N GLN A 132 17.25 3.71 -6.42
CA GLN A 132 17.58 4.26 -7.72
C GLN A 132 17.50 5.80 -7.69
N ALA A 133 18.66 6.48 -7.62
CA ALA A 133 18.71 7.94 -7.56
C ALA A 133 18.04 8.60 -8.79
N GLU A 134 18.11 7.96 -9.96
CA GLU A 134 17.50 8.40 -11.21
C GLU A 134 15.98 8.45 -11.20
N ARG A 135 15.32 7.79 -10.23
CA ARG A 135 13.86 7.83 -10.06
C ARG A 135 13.40 9.04 -9.23
N GLY A 136 14.28 9.71 -8.51
CA GLY A 136 14.00 10.94 -7.78
C GLY A 136 13.16 10.81 -6.52
N PHE A 137 12.88 9.59 -6.02
CA PHE A 137 12.09 9.39 -4.80
C PHE A 137 12.82 9.76 -3.51
N SER A 138 14.15 9.81 -3.56
CA SER A 138 15.00 10.10 -2.41
C SER A 138 15.93 11.29 -2.69
N PHE A 139 16.23 12.05 -1.66
CA PHE A 139 17.27 13.08 -1.66
C PHE A 139 18.55 12.64 -0.92
N MET A 140 18.64 11.37 -0.53
CA MET A 140 19.88 10.81 0.06
C MET A 140 21.02 10.73 -0.97
N ARG A 141 20.66 10.55 -2.22
CA ARG A 141 21.51 10.67 -3.41
C ARG A 141 20.85 11.64 -4.39
N ASP A 142 21.63 12.49 -5.03
CA ASP A 142 21.09 13.45 -5.97
C ASP A 142 20.62 12.77 -7.26
N GLY A 143 19.44 13.10 -7.70
CA GLY A 143 18.81 12.57 -8.91
C GLY A 143 17.88 13.59 -9.58
N PRO A 144 17.32 13.25 -10.75
CA PRO A 144 16.26 14.04 -11.37
C PRO A 144 15.07 14.15 -10.40
N LEU A 145 14.40 15.31 -10.38
CA LEU A 145 13.22 15.51 -9.55
C LEU A 145 11.98 14.96 -10.27
N ASP A 146 11.91 13.62 -10.43
CA ASP A 146 10.84 12.93 -11.17
C ASP A 146 9.71 12.42 -10.24
N MET A 147 9.96 11.42 -9.42
CA MET A 147 9.04 10.76 -8.47
C MET A 147 7.86 10.01 -9.11
N ARG A 148 7.79 9.82 -10.42
CA ARG A 148 6.73 9.01 -11.04
C ARG A 148 6.99 7.52 -10.78
N MET A 149 5.95 6.79 -10.42
CA MET A 149 6.00 5.32 -10.35
C MET A 149 5.84 4.68 -11.74
N SER A 150 5.03 5.30 -12.62
CA SER A 150 4.90 4.97 -14.04
C SER A 150 5.86 5.82 -14.89
N ASP A 151 5.83 5.62 -16.19
CA ASP A 151 6.53 6.43 -17.21
C ASP A 151 5.69 7.59 -17.75
N GLU A 152 4.46 7.76 -17.26
CA GLU A 152 3.50 8.78 -17.72
C GLU A 152 3.17 9.81 -16.62
N GLY A 153 2.62 10.95 -17.05
CA GLY A 153 2.14 11.99 -16.14
C GLY A 153 3.17 13.06 -15.78
N ALA A 154 2.75 14.00 -14.92
CA ALA A 154 3.58 15.11 -14.45
C ALA A 154 4.63 14.61 -13.44
N THR A 155 5.84 15.15 -13.52
CA THR A 155 6.93 14.92 -12.57
C THR A 155 6.80 15.81 -11.34
N ALA A 156 7.57 15.51 -10.29
CA ALA A 156 7.70 16.42 -9.14
C ALA A 156 8.32 17.75 -9.54
N ALA A 157 9.21 17.78 -10.54
CA ALA A 157 9.75 19.01 -11.11
C ALA A 157 8.64 19.85 -11.75
N ASP A 158 7.73 19.26 -12.49
CA ASP A 158 6.60 19.98 -13.08
C ASP A 158 5.73 20.62 -11.99
N ILE A 159 5.41 19.89 -10.93
CA ILE A 159 4.62 20.40 -9.81
C ILE A 159 5.30 21.61 -9.15
N VAL A 160 6.56 21.48 -8.74
CA VAL A 160 7.23 22.57 -8.02
C VAL A 160 7.54 23.77 -8.89
N ASN A 161 7.71 23.57 -10.20
CA ASN A 161 8.02 24.66 -11.13
C ASN A 161 6.79 25.37 -11.67
N THR A 162 5.61 24.72 -11.71
CA THR A 162 4.42 25.31 -12.36
C THR A 162 3.28 25.65 -11.42
N TRP A 163 3.11 24.92 -10.31
CA TRP A 163 1.97 25.15 -9.43
C TRP A 163 2.10 26.45 -8.63
N ASP A 164 0.96 27.08 -8.38
CA ASP A 164 0.90 28.29 -7.56
C ASP A 164 1.10 27.98 -6.07
N HIS A 165 1.33 29.05 -5.29
CA HIS A 165 1.56 28.98 -3.85
C HIS A 165 0.46 28.19 -3.10
N GLY A 166 -0.81 28.47 -3.40
CA GLY A 166 -1.95 27.83 -2.73
C GLY A 166 -1.96 26.31 -2.88
N PRO A 167 -1.99 25.78 -4.10
CA PRO A 167 -1.90 24.34 -4.37
C PRO A 167 -0.66 23.67 -3.76
N LEU A 168 0.53 24.28 -3.86
CA LEU A 168 1.76 23.74 -3.25
C LEU A 168 1.63 23.66 -1.72
N ALA A 169 1.23 24.77 -1.08
CA ALA A 169 1.05 24.79 0.37
C ALA A 169 -0.01 23.76 0.83
N HIS A 170 -1.05 23.57 0.01
CA HIS A 170 -2.12 22.60 0.29
C HIS A 170 -1.60 21.16 0.33
N ILE A 171 -0.89 20.70 -0.70
CA ILE A 171 -0.34 19.33 -0.70
C ILE A 171 0.69 19.14 0.41
N PHE A 172 1.55 20.10 0.68
CA PHE A 172 2.52 20.00 1.78
C PHE A 172 1.85 19.91 3.14
N LYS A 173 0.72 20.59 3.33
CA LYS A 173 -0.07 20.51 4.55
C LYS A 173 -0.83 19.19 4.67
N LEU A 174 -1.52 18.75 3.61
CA LEU A 174 -2.38 17.56 3.64
C LEU A 174 -1.58 16.26 3.54
N TYR A 175 -0.68 16.16 2.55
CA TYR A 175 0.04 14.92 2.26
C TYR A 175 1.37 14.81 3.00
N GLY A 176 1.98 15.95 3.32
CA GLY A 176 3.21 16.01 4.11
C GLY A 176 2.98 16.20 5.60
N GLU A 177 1.77 16.55 6.03
CA GLU A 177 1.49 16.99 7.40
C GLU A 177 2.47 18.09 7.88
N GLU A 178 2.94 18.95 6.91
CA GLU A 178 3.91 19.99 7.18
C GLU A 178 3.22 21.26 7.71
N ARG A 179 3.51 21.61 8.96
CA ARG A 179 2.89 22.77 9.64
C ARG A 179 3.30 24.11 9.04
N GLN A 180 4.49 24.20 8.48
CA GLN A 180 5.04 25.41 7.86
C GLN A 180 4.89 25.37 6.33
N SER A 181 3.87 24.68 5.80
CA SER A 181 3.65 24.45 4.36
C SER A 181 3.67 25.73 3.51
N GLY A 182 3.05 26.82 3.98
CA GLY A 182 3.07 28.11 3.29
C GLY A 182 4.47 28.72 3.18
N ARG A 183 5.29 28.58 4.25
CA ARG A 183 6.69 29.04 4.24
C ARG A 183 7.53 28.25 3.23
N VAL A 184 7.33 26.93 3.16
CA VAL A 184 8.00 26.07 2.17
C VAL A 184 7.59 26.46 0.76
N ALA A 185 6.27 26.60 0.50
CA ALA A 185 5.77 27.03 -0.81
C ALA A 185 6.37 28.39 -1.23
N THR A 186 6.39 29.38 -0.32
CA THR A 186 7.02 30.69 -0.59
C THR A 186 8.50 30.56 -0.98
N ALA A 187 9.26 29.72 -0.27
CA ALA A 187 10.67 29.51 -0.57
C ALA A 187 10.88 28.84 -1.94
N ILE A 188 10.04 27.87 -2.29
CA ILE A 188 10.06 27.21 -3.60
C ILE A 188 9.76 28.22 -4.72
N LEU A 189 8.69 29.03 -4.59
CA LEU A 189 8.32 30.03 -5.59
C LEU A 189 9.44 31.05 -5.80
N ARG A 190 10.06 31.50 -4.71
CA ARG A 190 11.18 32.46 -4.78
C ARG A 190 12.38 31.86 -5.53
N ARG A 191 12.77 30.62 -5.16
CA ARG A 191 13.93 29.94 -5.75
C ARG A 191 13.73 29.63 -7.23
N ARG A 192 12.54 29.10 -7.62
CA ARG A 192 12.24 28.75 -9.03
C ARG A 192 12.21 29.97 -9.96
N ALA A 193 11.93 31.18 -9.45
CA ALA A 193 11.99 32.39 -10.23
C ALA A 193 13.42 32.76 -10.67
N GLU A 194 14.43 32.27 -9.95
CA GLU A 194 15.84 32.46 -10.31
C GLU A 194 16.28 31.34 -11.28
N GLN A 195 15.91 30.09 -10.98
CA GLN A 195 16.23 28.93 -11.80
C GLN A 195 15.23 27.79 -11.48
N PRO A 196 14.64 27.09 -12.47
CA PRO A 196 13.78 25.94 -12.26
C PRO A 196 14.48 24.80 -11.50
N PHE A 197 13.71 24.08 -10.70
CA PHE A 197 14.18 22.87 -10.03
C PHE A 197 14.26 21.71 -11.03
N THR A 198 15.39 21.00 -11.02
CA THR A 198 15.59 19.79 -11.83
C THR A 198 16.15 18.63 -11.02
N ARG A 199 16.65 18.90 -9.81
CA ARG A 199 17.38 17.93 -8.98
C ARG A 199 16.79 17.83 -7.58
N THR A 200 16.89 16.64 -7.00
CA THR A 200 16.34 16.36 -5.67
C THR A 200 17.07 17.09 -4.55
N LEU A 201 18.40 17.19 -4.60
CA LEU A 201 19.17 17.89 -3.57
C LEU A 201 18.91 19.39 -3.54
N ASP A 202 18.76 20.04 -4.71
CA ASP A 202 18.44 21.47 -4.78
C ASP A 202 17.11 21.77 -4.06
N LEU A 203 16.07 20.97 -4.31
CA LEU A 203 14.80 21.10 -3.60
C LEU A 203 14.95 20.83 -2.10
N ALA A 204 15.65 19.78 -1.72
CA ALA A 204 15.83 19.41 -0.32
C ALA A 204 16.55 20.50 0.48
N GLU A 205 17.58 21.14 -0.10
CA GLU A 205 18.31 22.26 0.52
C GLU A 205 17.43 23.50 0.70
N VAL A 206 16.62 23.84 -0.29
CA VAL A 206 15.69 24.98 -0.21
C VAL A 206 14.66 24.74 0.91
N VAL A 207 14.10 23.54 0.97
CA VAL A 207 13.15 23.16 2.03
C VAL A 207 13.81 23.19 3.41
N GLU A 208 15.01 22.62 3.55
CA GLU A 208 15.74 22.61 4.82
C GLU A 208 16.02 24.03 5.31
N LYS A 209 16.52 24.93 4.44
CA LYS A 209 16.74 26.34 4.75
C LYS A 209 15.44 27.05 5.15
N ALA A 210 14.35 26.81 4.42
CA ALA A 210 13.05 27.36 4.72
C ALA A 210 12.53 26.94 6.11
N LEU A 211 12.79 25.72 6.55
CA LEU A 211 12.36 25.19 7.84
C LEU A 211 13.36 25.52 8.98
N GLY A 212 14.45 26.22 8.69
CA GLY A 212 15.43 26.68 9.69
C GLY A 212 16.52 25.64 10.01
N GLY A 213 16.81 24.73 9.11
CA GLY A 213 17.87 23.72 9.22
C GLY A 213 17.43 22.48 10.03
N ARG A 214 18.31 21.50 10.13
CA ARG A 214 18.05 20.22 10.82
C ARG A 214 17.83 20.33 12.32
N ARG A 215 18.49 21.27 13.00
CA ARG A 215 18.37 21.54 14.46
C ARG A 215 18.30 20.28 15.35
N GLY A 216 19.02 19.21 14.99
CA GLY A 216 18.99 17.93 15.74
C GLY A 216 17.74 17.10 15.53
N ALA A 217 16.85 17.42 14.58
CA ALA A 217 15.67 16.62 14.27
C ALA A 217 16.07 15.21 13.78
N PRO A 218 15.42 14.13 14.27
CA PRO A 218 15.75 12.76 13.89
C PRO A 218 15.40 12.48 12.42
N ILE A 219 14.48 13.24 11.85
CA ILE A 219 14.01 13.12 10.45
C ILE A 219 14.42 14.40 9.71
N HIS A 220 14.93 14.24 8.50
CA HIS A 220 15.29 15.38 7.66
C HIS A 220 14.08 16.27 7.36
N PRO A 221 14.17 17.60 7.45
CA PRO A 221 13.05 18.52 7.23
C PRO A 221 12.35 18.33 5.87
N ALA A 222 13.09 18.00 4.80
CA ALA A 222 12.54 17.79 3.47
C ALA A 222 11.69 16.51 3.34
N THR A 223 11.79 15.55 4.27
CA THR A 223 11.10 14.24 4.15
C THR A 223 9.60 14.39 3.94
N ARG A 224 8.94 15.29 4.69
CA ARG A 224 7.51 15.54 4.57
C ARG A 224 7.11 16.15 3.22
N VAL A 225 7.94 17.04 2.70
CA VAL A 225 7.71 17.69 1.41
C VAL A 225 7.89 16.68 0.27
N PHE A 226 8.90 15.83 0.34
CA PHE A 226 9.11 14.74 -0.62
C PHE A 226 7.98 13.72 -0.58
N GLN A 227 7.50 13.34 0.61
CA GLN A 227 6.30 12.51 0.74
C GLN A 227 5.09 13.17 0.08
N ALA A 228 4.86 14.46 0.32
CA ALA A 228 3.73 15.18 -0.25
C ALA A 228 3.78 15.24 -1.78
N LEU A 229 4.95 15.50 -2.35
CA LEU A 229 5.15 15.52 -3.80
C LEU A 229 4.93 14.13 -4.40
N ARG A 230 5.48 13.08 -3.77
CA ARG A 230 5.31 11.69 -4.21
C ARG A 230 3.84 11.29 -4.28
N ILE A 231 3.11 11.58 -3.21
CA ILE A 231 1.66 11.31 -3.13
C ILE A 231 0.91 12.08 -4.22
N ALA A 232 1.27 13.37 -4.45
CA ALA A 232 0.61 14.21 -5.45
C ALA A 232 0.91 13.76 -6.89
N VAL A 233 2.18 13.45 -7.21
CA VAL A 233 2.62 12.97 -8.53
C VAL A 233 1.89 11.69 -8.91
N ASN A 234 1.70 10.80 -7.94
CA ASN A 234 1.24 9.45 -8.18
C ASN A 234 -0.24 9.23 -7.83
N ASP A 235 -0.95 10.24 -7.33
CA ASP A 235 -2.32 10.14 -6.80
C ASP A 235 -2.49 8.94 -5.85
N GLU A 236 -1.49 8.70 -4.98
CA GLU A 236 -1.39 7.46 -4.19
C GLU A 236 -2.62 7.21 -3.31
N LEU A 237 -3.15 8.27 -2.69
CA LEU A 237 -4.32 8.16 -1.80
C LEU A 237 -5.60 7.92 -2.58
N GLY A 238 -5.80 8.62 -3.71
CA GLY A 238 -6.95 8.38 -4.58
C GLY A 238 -6.92 7.00 -5.24
N GLU A 239 -5.73 6.53 -5.65
CA GLU A 239 -5.56 5.16 -6.15
C GLU A 239 -5.90 4.13 -5.08
N LEU A 240 -5.47 4.34 -3.82
CA LEU A 240 -5.80 3.45 -2.72
C LEU A 240 -7.31 3.36 -2.48
N GLU A 241 -8.02 4.49 -2.46
CA GLU A 241 -9.48 4.50 -2.30
C GLU A 241 -10.17 3.72 -3.41
N ARG A 242 -9.83 4.01 -4.68
CA ARG A 242 -10.38 3.30 -5.84
C ARG A 242 -10.02 1.81 -5.87
N GLY A 243 -8.79 1.46 -5.48
CA GLY A 243 -8.33 0.08 -5.38
C GLY A 243 -9.09 -0.73 -4.33
N LEU A 244 -9.38 -0.14 -3.17
CA LEU A 244 -10.18 -0.78 -2.12
C LEU A 244 -11.63 -1.00 -2.57
N GLU A 245 -12.24 -0.02 -3.25
CA GLU A 245 -13.57 -0.15 -3.84
C GLU A 245 -13.60 -1.24 -4.93
N ALA A 246 -12.59 -1.29 -5.77
CA ALA A 246 -12.45 -2.32 -6.79
C ALA A 246 -12.27 -3.73 -6.18
N ALA A 247 -11.48 -3.85 -5.10
CA ALA A 247 -11.32 -5.10 -4.38
C ALA A 247 -12.64 -5.56 -3.72
N GLU A 248 -13.40 -4.62 -3.10
CA GLU A 248 -14.72 -4.93 -2.55
C GLU A 248 -15.68 -5.49 -3.62
N ALA A 249 -15.69 -4.88 -4.79
CA ALA A 249 -16.58 -5.26 -5.90
C ALA A 249 -16.19 -6.62 -6.51
N THR A 250 -14.90 -6.98 -6.48
CA THR A 250 -14.36 -8.13 -7.21
C THR A 250 -14.21 -9.37 -6.32
N LEU A 251 -13.88 -9.20 -5.03
CA LEU A 251 -13.72 -10.30 -4.10
C LEU A 251 -15.01 -11.11 -3.97
N ALA A 252 -14.90 -12.42 -4.11
CA ALA A 252 -15.99 -13.34 -3.87
C ALA A 252 -16.35 -13.39 -2.37
N PRO A 253 -17.59 -13.80 -2.01
CA PRO A 253 -17.92 -14.11 -0.63
C PRO A 253 -16.92 -15.08 -0.01
N GLY A 254 -16.41 -14.75 1.20
CA GLY A 254 -15.33 -15.48 1.86
C GLY A 254 -13.93 -15.07 1.41
N GLY A 255 -13.80 -14.29 0.35
CA GLY A 255 -12.52 -13.76 -0.12
C GLY A 255 -11.87 -12.80 0.91
N ARG A 256 -10.56 -12.75 0.93
CA ARG A 256 -9.78 -12.08 1.98
C ARG A 256 -9.05 -10.86 1.44
N LEU A 257 -9.17 -9.75 2.14
CA LEU A 257 -8.46 -8.50 1.87
C LEU A 257 -7.39 -8.29 2.93
N ALA A 258 -6.15 -8.07 2.51
CA ALA A 258 -5.03 -7.69 3.38
C ALA A 258 -4.39 -6.41 2.85
N VAL A 259 -4.22 -5.40 3.71
CA VAL A 259 -3.64 -4.10 3.33
C VAL A 259 -2.56 -3.71 4.31
N VAL A 260 -1.34 -3.53 3.81
CA VAL A 260 -0.19 -3.03 4.55
C VAL A 260 0.00 -1.56 4.20
N THR A 261 0.12 -0.71 5.21
CA THR A 261 0.29 0.75 5.10
C THR A 261 1.52 1.20 5.88
N PHE A 262 2.17 2.29 5.46
CA PHE A 262 3.43 2.77 6.05
C PHE A 262 3.33 4.16 6.67
N HIS A 263 2.27 4.91 6.40
CA HIS A 263 2.06 6.22 7.03
C HIS A 263 0.59 6.45 7.43
N SER A 264 0.40 7.49 8.25
CA SER A 264 -0.88 7.81 8.90
C SER A 264 -2.04 8.06 7.93
N LEU A 265 -1.76 8.64 6.75
CA LEU A 265 -2.80 8.97 5.77
C LEU A 265 -3.38 7.71 5.12
N GLU A 266 -2.50 6.78 4.69
CA GLU A 266 -2.92 5.48 4.16
C GLU A 266 -3.72 4.69 5.19
N ASP A 267 -3.18 4.55 6.42
CA ASP A 267 -3.86 3.82 7.50
C ASP A 267 -5.23 4.41 7.83
N ARG A 268 -5.37 5.73 7.73
CA ARG A 268 -6.65 6.44 7.95
C ARG A 268 -7.69 6.06 6.89
N ILE A 269 -7.29 6.00 5.62
CA ILE A 269 -8.17 5.60 4.51
C ILE A 269 -8.63 4.15 4.70
N VAL A 270 -7.69 3.21 4.88
CA VAL A 270 -8.01 1.78 5.06
C VAL A 270 -8.90 1.57 6.30
N LYS A 271 -8.58 2.24 7.42
CA LYS A 271 -9.38 2.19 8.63
C LYS A 271 -10.79 2.72 8.40
N ALA A 272 -10.93 3.86 7.73
CA ALA A 272 -12.23 4.45 7.43
C ALA A 272 -13.07 3.53 6.54
N PHE A 273 -12.46 3.03 5.46
CA PHE A 273 -13.09 2.08 4.54
C PHE A 273 -13.61 0.83 5.28
N LEU A 274 -12.75 0.16 6.06
CA LEU A 274 -13.16 -1.05 6.78
C LEU A 274 -14.16 -0.77 7.90
N THR A 275 -14.04 0.36 8.61
CA THR A 275 -14.99 0.74 9.66
C THR A 275 -16.39 0.89 9.07
N GLU A 276 -16.51 1.54 7.93
CA GLU A 276 -17.78 1.74 7.24
C GLU A 276 -18.35 0.42 6.73
N ARG A 277 -17.54 -0.38 6.00
CA ARG A 277 -17.96 -1.65 5.38
C ARG A 277 -18.27 -2.76 6.36
N THR A 278 -17.84 -2.63 7.61
CA THR A 278 -18.16 -3.58 8.69
C THR A 278 -19.35 -3.14 9.56
N GLY A 279 -20.02 -2.03 9.20
CA GLY A 279 -21.15 -1.53 9.95
C GLY A 279 -20.78 -0.89 11.31
N ASN A 280 -19.48 -0.63 11.53
CA ASN A 280 -18.97 -0.03 12.78
C ASN A 280 -18.78 1.50 12.67
N SER A 281 -19.55 2.17 11.82
CA SER A 281 -19.48 3.64 11.71
C SER A 281 -19.73 4.27 13.07
N PRO A 282 -18.92 5.28 13.46
CA PRO A 282 -19.11 5.94 14.75
C PRO A 282 -20.54 6.46 14.89
N ALA A 283 -21.15 6.18 16.02
CA ALA A 283 -22.44 6.76 16.37
C ALA A 283 -22.38 8.28 16.21
N GLY A 284 -23.31 8.86 15.46
CA GLY A 284 -23.44 10.29 15.32
C GLY A 284 -23.55 11.00 16.69
N SER A 285 -23.45 12.33 16.70
CA SER A 285 -23.62 13.14 17.91
C SER A 285 -24.88 12.73 18.66
N ARG A 286 -24.83 12.74 20.00
CA ARG A 286 -25.99 12.49 20.88
C ARG A 286 -27.25 13.33 20.56
N HIS A 287 -27.07 14.34 19.71
CA HIS A 287 -28.15 15.30 19.32
C HIS A 287 -28.61 15.12 17.86
N ALA A 288 -28.08 14.17 17.12
CA ALA A 288 -28.56 13.82 15.77
C ALA A 288 -29.07 12.38 15.79
N PRO A 289 -30.31 12.09 15.35
CA PRO A 289 -30.77 10.73 15.15
C PRO A 289 -29.80 10.02 14.19
N MET A 290 -29.27 8.88 14.60
CA MET A 290 -28.45 8.05 13.71
C MET A 290 -29.32 7.63 12.52
N ALA A 291 -28.97 8.07 11.32
CA ALA A 291 -29.35 7.32 10.14
C ALA A 291 -28.52 6.01 10.19
N VAL A 292 -29.16 4.94 10.65
CA VAL A 292 -28.59 3.59 10.52
C VAL A 292 -28.49 3.33 9.02
N ASP A 293 -27.27 3.15 8.52
CA ASP A 293 -27.09 2.75 7.13
C ASP A 293 -27.80 1.39 6.94
N PRO A 294 -28.82 1.30 6.08
CA PRO A 294 -29.57 0.07 5.89
C PRO A 294 -28.78 -1.01 5.17
N ARG A 295 -27.59 -0.67 4.64
CA ARG A 295 -26.75 -1.62 3.91
C ARG A 295 -26.15 -2.66 4.85
N LYS A 296 -26.20 -3.93 4.43
CA LYS A 296 -25.55 -5.00 5.17
C LYS A 296 -24.02 -4.84 5.07
N PRO A 297 -23.27 -5.13 6.15
CA PRO A 297 -21.82 -5.12 6.12
C PRO A 297 -21.28 -5.99 4.98
N SER A 298 -20.41 -5.41 4.14
CA SER A 298 -19.77 -6.12 3.02
C SER A 298 -18.47 -6.81 3.44
N PHE A 299 -17.93 -6.46 4.61
CA PHE A 299 -16.75 -7.09 5.20
C PHE A 299 -16.97 -7.43 6.67
N THR A 300 -16.19 -8.42 7.15
CA THR A 300 -15.99 -8.74 8.57
C THR A 300 -14.50 -8.64 8.88
N LEU A 301 -14.12 -7.92 9.95
CA LEU A 301 -12.70 -7.80 10.34
C LEU A 301 -12.18 -9.17 10.81
N GLN A 302 -10.96 -9.53 10.39
CA GLN A 302 -10.30 -10.73 10.89
C GLN A 302 -9.76 -10.55 12.31
N PHE A 303 -9.37 -9.32 12.65
CA PHE A 303 -8.91 -8.94 13.97
C PHE A 303 -9.23 -7.46 14.23
N LYS A 304 -9.28 -7.09 15.52
CA LYS A 304 -9.54 -5.71 15.92
C LYS A 304 -8.28 -4.85 15.77
N GLY A 305 -8.41 -3.68 15.15
CA GLY A 305 -7.32 -2.72 15.02
C GLY A 305 -6.40 -3.00 13.82
N ALA A 306 -5.11 -2.79 13.99
CA ALA A 306 -4.07 -3.16 13.04
C ALA A 306 -3.05 -4.07 13.72
N ARG A 307 -2.42 -4.96 12.95
CA ARG A 307 -1.22 -5.68 13.38
C ARG A 307 0.01 -4.90 12.95
N GLU A 308 1.02 -4.88 13.81
CA GLU A 308 2.31 -4.24 13.57
C GLU A 308 3.40 -5.30 13.56
N ALA A 309 4.52 -5.00 12.94
CA ALA A 309 5.67 -5.90 12.88
C ALA A 309 6.21 -6.24 14.28
N GLY A 310 6.69 -7.45 14.47
CA GLY A 310 7.36 -7.87 15.69
C GLY A 310 8.70 -7.16 15.90
N ASP A 311 9.25 -7.22 17.12
CA ASP A 311 10.50 -6.51 17.48
C ASP A 311 11.69 -7.00 16.65
N GLU A 312 11.74 -8.28 16.32
CA GLU A 312 12.79 -8.86 15.48
C GLU A 312 12.78 -8.24 14.08
N GLU A 313 11.61 -8.19 13.42
CA GLU A 313 11.48 -7.58 12.11
C GLU A 313 11.76 -6.08 12.15
N ARG A 314 11.28 -5.36 13.18
CA ARG A 314 11.57 -3.92 13.35
C ARG A 314 13.05 -3.61 13.53
N SER A 315 13.82 -4.54 14.10
CA SER A 315 15.26 -4.37 14.31
C SER A 315 16.05 -4.57 13.03
N THR A 316 15.63 -5.50 12.17
CA THR A 316 16.32 -5.88 10.93
C THR A 316 15.83 -5.12 9.71
N ASN A 317 14.53 -4.76 9.68
CA ASN A 317 13.89 -4.04 8.58
C ASN A 317 13.38 -2.66 9.04
N PRO A 318 14.09 -1.56 8.77
CA PRO A 318 13.64 -0.21 9.17
C PRO A 318 12.26 0.19 8.64
N ARG A 319 11.81 -0.37 7.52
CA ARG A 319 10.48 -0.12 6.93
C ARG A 319 9.35 -0.70 7.77
N ALA A 320 9.60 -1.79 8.46
CA ALA A 320 8.62 -2.44 9.31
C ALA A 320 8.21 -1.60 10.53
N ARG A 321 9.00 -0.58 10.89
CA ARG A 321 8.75 0.25 12.09
C ARG A 321 7.42 1.00 12.06
N SER A 322 6.96 1.41 10.90
CA SER A 322 5.70 2.15 10.73
C SER A 322 4.60 1.33 10.05
N ALA A 323 4.92 0.11 9.65
CA ALA A 323 4.01 -0.75 8.91
C ALA A 323 2.82 -1.20 9.77
N LYS A 324 1.63 -1.20 9.17
CA LYS A 324 0.38 -1.65 9.77
C LYS A 324 -0.39 -2.52 8.81
N LEU A 325 -0.71 -3.73 9.22
CA LEU A 325 -1.59 -4.64 8.49
C LEU A 325 -3.02 -4.50 9.00
N ARG A 326 -3.97 -4.32 8.08
CA ARG A 326 -5.40 -4.50 8.32
C ARG A 326 -5.94 -5.59 7.41
N ALA A 327 -6.81 -6.43 7.93
CA ALA A 327 -7.38 -7.53 7.15
C ALA A 327 -8.87 -7.74 7.44
N ALA A 328 -9.59 -8.13 6.40
CA ALA A 328 -11.02 -8.40 6.46
C ALA A 328 -11.42 -9.54 5.51
N VAL A 329 -12.57 -10.12 5.77
CA VAL A 329 -13.18 -11.17 4.93
C VAL A 329 -14.43 -10.60 4.29
N ARG A 330 -14.58 -10.79 2.99
CA ARG A 330 -15.75 -10.41 2.20
C ARG A 330 -16.97 -11.23 2.65
N THR A 331 -18.08 -10.58 2.92
CA THR A 331 -19.36 -11.25 3.21
C THR A 331 -20.11 -11.58 1.90
N ASP A 332 -21.29 -12.12 2.01
CA ASP A 332 -22.23 -12.35 0.90
C ASP A 332 -23.05 -11.10 0.53
N ALA A 333 -22.94 -10.01 1.32
CA ALA A 333 -23.66 -8.77 1.04
C ALA A 333 -23.16 -8.12 -0.27
N PRO A 334 -24.00 -7.40 -1.02
CA PRO A 334 -23.55 -6.63 -2.17
C PRO A 334 -22.44 -5.65 -1.82
N ALA A 335 -21.53 -5.39 -2.77
CA ALA A 335 -20.56 -4.30 -2.64
C ALA A 335 -21.30 -2.96 -2.53
N TRP A 336 -20.77 -2.05 -1.70
CA TRP A 336 -21.45 -0.77 -1.45
C TRP A 336 -21.30 0.22 -2.61
N GLY A 337 -20.28 0.02 -3.46
CA GLY A 337 -19.96 0.92 -4.54
C GLY A 337 -19.37 2.24 -4.04
N ARG A 338 -19.18 3.17 -4.97
CA ARG A 338 -18.62 4.49 -4.66
C ARG A 338 -19.61 5.30 -3.82
N ILE A 339 -19.14 5.89 -2.73
CA ILE A 339 -19.94 6.86 -1.96
C ILE A 339 -19.78 8.21 -2.66
N ASP A 340 -20.80 8.58 -3.45
CA ASP A 340 -20.89 9.93 -3.99
C ASP A 340 -21.03 10.91 -2.81
N GLY A 341 -19.98 11.67 -2.53
CA GLY A 341 -20.06 12.79 -1.57
C GLY A 341 -18.88 13.06 -0.65
N ARG A 342 -17.80 12.28 -0.64
CA ARG A 342 -16.54 12.74 -0.04
C ARG A 342 -15.66 13.38 -1.10
N ALA A 343 -15.95 14.67 -1.38
CA ALA A 343 -14.94 15.54 -1.94
C ALA A 343 -13.74 15.51 -1.00
N ALA A 344 -12.53 15.31 -1.57
CA ALA A 344 -11.28 15.48 -0.84
C ALA A 344 -11.30 16.85 -0.16
N ALA A 345 -11.44 16.86 1.16
CA ALA A 345 -11.36 18.06 1.99
C ALA A 345 -9.92 18.29 2.43
#